data_00a4f884810b630d4e7ad394e580534d
#
_entry.id   00a4f884810b630d4e7ad394e580534d
#
_cell.length_a   1.000
_cell.length_b   1.000
_cell.length_c   1.000
_cell.angle_alpha   90.00
_cell.angle_beta   90.00
_cell.angle_gamma   90.00
#
_symmetry.space_group_name_H-M   'P 1'
#
loop_
_entity.id
_entity.type
_entity.pdbx_description
1 polymer ?
#
loop_
_entity_poly.entity_id
_entity_poly.type
_entity_poly.pdbx_seq_one_letter_code
_entity_poly.pdbx_strand_id
1 'polypeptide(L)' 'MAELYSSRAIVNVLLRHGFIFIFQKGSHRKVRKGDRTVIVPDPKKEIPLGTFASILRQSGLSKEDFK' A
#
# COMPACT_ATOMS: atom_id res chain seq x y z
N MET A 1 5.72 -15.22 -14.31
CA MET A 1 5.70 -15.20 -12.84
C MET A 1 5.40 -13.82 -12.35
N ALA A 2 4.47 -13.70 -11.42
CA ALA A 2 4.12 -12.40 -10.88
C ALA A 2 5.20 -11.92 -9.92
N GLU A 3 5.63 -10.66 -10.08
CA GLU A 3 6.52 -10.04 -9.13
C GLU A 3 5.70 -9.51 -7.97
N LEU A 4 6.23 -9.69 -6.76
CA LEU A 4 5.62 -9.09 -5.58
C LEU A 4 6.25 -7.73 -5.33
N TYR A 5 5.43 -6.80 -4.88
CA TYR A 5 5.91 -5.45 -4.58
C TYR A 5 6.43 -5.39 -3.15
N SER A 6 7.45 -4.55 -2.95
CA SER A 6 7.90 -4.23 -1.59
C SER A 6 6.93 -3.23 -0.96
N SER A 7 6.97 -3.14 0.37
CA SER A 7 6.17 -2.14 1.07
C SER A 7 6.54 -0.73 0.60
N ARG A 8 7.83 -0.47 0.38
CA ARG A 8 8.29 0.83 -0.09
C ARG A 8 7.68 1.19 -1.44
N ALA A 9 7.67 0.24 -2.38
CA ALA A 9 7.10 0.49 -3.70
C ALA A 9 5.61 0.80 -3.60
N ILE A 10 4.89 0.04 -2.78
CA ILE A 10 3.46 0.24 -2.59
C ILE A 10 3.18 1.61 -1.96
N VAL A 11 3.90 1.95 -0.90
CA VAL A 11 3.71 3.24 -0.23
C VAL A 11 4.00 4.39 -1.19
N ASN A 12 5.07 4.29 -1.99
CA ASN A 12 5.40 5.34 -2.95
C ASN A 12 4.26 5.57 -3.95
N VAL A 13 3.65 4.49 -4.45
CA VAL A 13 2.52 4.62 -5.37
C VAL A 13 1.33 5.28 -4.67
N LEU A 14 1.03 4.86 -3.45
CA LEU A 14 -0.07 5.45 -2.69
C LEU A 14 0.15 6.94 -2.47
N LEU A 15 1.36 7.35 -2.11
CA LEU A 15 1.68 8.75 -1.92
C LEU A 15 1.51 9.55 -3.21
N ARG A 16 1.93 8.98 -4.35
CA ARG A 16 1.75 9.65 -5.64
C ARG A 16 0.29 9.82 -6.02
N HIS A 17 -0.57 8.94 -5.51
CA HIS A 17 -2.01 9.03 -5.77
C HIS A 17 -2.76 9.88 -4.73
N GLY A 18 -2.03 10.63 -3.91
CA GLY A 18 -2.64 11.58 -3.01
C GLY A 18 -2.87 11.08 -1.60
N PHE A 19 -2.43 9.87 -1.29
CA PHE A 19 -2.49 9.39 0.09
C PHE A 19 -1.42 10.10 0.91
N ILE A 20 -1.72 10.37 2.17
CA ILE A 20 -0.78 11.01 3.07
C ILE A 20 -0.43 10.05 4.20
N PHE A 21 0.79 10.18 4.69
CA PHE A 21 1.26 9.39 5.82
C PHE A 21 0.53 9.87 7.10
N ILE A 22 -0.03 8.92 7.85
CA ILE A 22 -0.69 9.22 9.11
C ILE A 22 0.23 8.86 10.27
N PHE A 23 0.60 7.57 10.39
CA PHE A 23 1.57 7.14 11.39
C PHE A 23 2.05 5.73 11.06
N GLN A 24 3.11 5.33 11.74
CA GLN A 24 3.60 3.96 11.68
C GLN A 24 3.64 3.41 13.10
N LYS A 25 3.02 2.24 13.27
CA LYS A 25 3.04 1.55 14.55
C LYS A 25 3.60 0.15 14.31
N GLY A 26 4.79 -0.11 14.87
CA GLY A 26 5.47 -1.37 14.65
C GLY A 26 5.70 -1.58 13.16
N SER A 27 5.21 -2.69 12.64
CA SER A 27 5.37 -3.04 11.23
C SER A 27 4.15 -2.69 10.38
N HIS A 28 3.36 -1.71 10.81
CA HIS A 28 2.18 -1.28 10.05
C HIS A 28 2.25 0.22 9.79
N ARG A 29 2.26 0.59 8.52
CA ARG A 29 2.25 1.99 8.09
C ARG A 29 0.85 2.36 7.62
N LYS A 30 0.31 3.44 8.15
CA LYS A 30 -1.03 3.90 7.83
C LYS A 30 -0.96 5.13 6.95
N VAL A 31 -1.64 5.07 5.81
CA VAL A 31 -1.79 6.22 4.91
C VAL A 31 -3.26 6.44 4.64
N ARG A 32 -3.63 7.67 4.32
CA ARG A 32 -5.04 8.02 4.17
C ARG A 32 -5.24 9.04 3.06
N LYS A 33 -6.37 8.90 2.36
CA LYS A 33 -6.82 9.86 1.37
C LYS A 33 -8.33 10.00 1.52
N GLY A 34 -8.80 11.19 1.95
CA GLY A 34 -10.22 11.38 2.21
C GLY A 34 -10.70 10.42 3.30
N ASP A 35 -11.69 9.62 2.98
CA ASP A 35 -12.22 8.62 3.90
C ASP A 35 -11.63 7.23 3.68
N ARG A 36 -10.63 7.11 2.79
CA ARG A 36 -9.97 5.84 2.52
C ARG A 36 -8.71 5.73 3.36
N THR A 37 -8.59 4.63 4.08
CA THR A 37 -7.42 4.34 4.90
C THR A 37 -6.81 3.04 4.41
N VAL A 38 -5.49 3.03 4.24
CA VAL A 38 -4.75 1.85 3.80
C VAL A 38 -3.69 1.53 4.83
N ILE A 39 -3.63 0.26 5.22
CA ILE A 39 -2.60 -0.25 6.13
C ILE A 39 -1.64 -1.10 5.31
N VAL A 40 -0.35 -0.74 5.34
CA VAL A 40 0.69 -1.44 4.60
C VAL A 40 1.68 -2.02 5.58
N PRO A 41 1.92 -3.35 5.56
CA PRO A 41 2.99 -3.93 6.37
C PRO A 41 4.32 -3.34 5.93
N ASP A 42 5.08 -2.77 6.85
CA ASP A 42 6.34 -2.09 6.54
C ASP A 42 7.27 -2.17 7.75
N PRO A 43 8.51 -2.64 7.60
CA PRO A 43 9.17 -2.96 6.34
C PRO A 43 8.87 -4.37 5.86
N LYS A 44 8.77 -4.54 4.54
CA LYS A 44 8.60 -5.85 3.96
C LYS A 44 9.13 -5.83 2.53
N LYS A 45 9.97 -6.81 2.19
CA LYS A 45 10.56 -6.85 0.85
C LYS A 45 9.56 -7.29 -0.21
N GLU A 46 8.65 -8.18 0.18
CA GLU A 46 7.64 -8.71 -0.72
C GLU A 46 6.31 -8.78 0.01
N ILE A 47 5.34 -8.02 -0.47
CA ILE A 47 4.00 -8.03 0.09
C ILE A 47 3.24 -9.21 -0.52
N PRO A 48 2.70 -10.14 0.29
CA PRO A 48 1.93 -11.26 -0.26
C PRO A 48 0.76 -10.80 -1.12
N LEU A 49 0.39 -11.60 -2.12
CA LEU A 49 -0.68 -11.25 -3.04
C LEU A 49 -2.01 -10.99 -2.33
N GLY A 50 -2.33 -11.76 -1.30
CA GLY A 50 -3.57 -11.54 -0.53
C GLY A 50 -3.58 -10.18 0.16
N THR A 51 -2.44 -9.80 0.73
CA THR A 51 -2.29 -8.48 1.35
C THR A 51 -2.38 -7.38 0.31
N PHE A 52 -1.76 -7.58 -0.85
CA PHE A 52 -1.83 -6.62 -1.95
C PHE A 52 -3.28 -6.43 -2.42
N ALA A 53 -4.04 -7.53 -2.53
CA ALA A 53 -5.46 -7.45 -2.89
C ALA A 53 -6.24 -6.61 -1.89
N SER A 54 -5.94 -6.74 -0.59
CA SER A 54 -6.58 -5.92 0.44
C SER A 54 -6.23 -4.45 0.26
N ILE A 55 -4.96 -4.16 -0.06
CA ILE A 55 -4.49 -2.80 -0.29
C ILE A 55 -5.23 -2.18 -1.49
N LEU A 56 -5.41 -2.94 -2.56
CA LEU A 56 -6.17 -2.47 -3.72
C LEU A 56 -7.61 -2.11 -3.32
N ARG A 57 -8.26 -2.97 -2.54
CA ARG A 57 -9.62 -2.69 -2.08
C ARG A 57 -9.69 -1.44 -1.21
N GLN A 58 -8.78 -1.32 -0.26
CA GLN A 58 -8.76 -0.20 0.67
C GLN A 58 -8.49 1.11 -0.05
N SER A 59 -7.56 1.10 -1.00
CA SER A 59 -7.13 2.31 -1.71
C SER A 59 -8.06 2.71 -2.84
N GLY A 60 -8.80 1.76 -3.39
CA GLY A 60 -9.60 2.02 -4.59
C GLY A 60 -8.77 2.07 -5.85
N LEU A 61 -7.49 1.75 -5.77
CA LEU A 61 -6.61 1.71 -6.94
C LEU A 61 -6.68 0.34 -7.62
N SER A 62 -6.20 0.28 -8.86
CA SER A 62 -6.12 -0.96 -9.60
C SER A 62 -4.67 -1.44 -9.69
N LYS A 63 -4.47 -2.67 -10.12
CA LYS A 63 -3.12 -3.19 -10.36
C LYS A 63 -2.35 -2.31 -11.33
N GLU A 64 -3.04 -1.73 -12.31
CA GLU A 64 -2.40 -0.90 -13.32
C GLU A 64 -1.72 0.31 -12.70
N ASP A 65 -2.26 0.81 -11.59
CA ASP A 65 -1.69 1.97 -10.92
C ASP A 65 -0.35 1.67 -10.27
N PHE A 66 -0.02 0.40 -10.10
CA PHE A 66 1.23 -0.03 -9.48
C PHE A 66 2.29 -0.47 -10.50
N LYS A 67 1.98 -0.42 -11.75
CA LYS A 67 2.96 -0.79 -12.80
C LYS A 67 3.83 0.38 -13.20
#